data_add2225b21e6dfe37ae34e3f5cd1713d
#
_entry.id   add2225b21e6dfe37ae34e3f5cd1713d
#
_cell.length_a   1.000
_cell.length_b   1.000
_cell.length_c   1.000
_cell.angle_alpha   90.00
_cell.angle_beta   90.00
_cell.angle_gamma   90.00
#
_symmetry.space_group_name_H-M   'P 1'
#
loop_
_entity.id
_entity.type
_entity.pdbx_description
1 polymer ?
#
loop_
_entity_poly.entity_id
_entity_poly.type
_entity_poly.pdbx_seq_one_letter_code
_entity_poly.pdbx_strand_id
1 'polypeptide(L)'
;DNKTTQFRHVQQLTYSLIEWRSQILSGTLPKDELAELKKKVTAKIDYGNRILGLDLVVRDDNGNILDPDETSTISLFKAHETASKRIDERIQEEKSLQQNLELRGQPIFNTTHTYSLYVNFKNFVCNIGEDAELLMSLYDPDLSKFISENYLVRWGSNGMPKEIEKLNNLQAVFTDLSSSDLIRPKISLVCQIVRVGHMELKDGKKHTCGLRRPFGVAVMDITDIIHGKVDDEEKQHFIPFQQIAMETYIRQRQLIMSPLITSHVIGENEPLTSVFNKVIAAKEVNHKGQGLWVSLKLLPGDLAQVQKDFSHLVDRSTAVARKMGFPEIILPGDVRNDIYVTLVQGEFDKGKKKTPKNVEVTMSVHDEDG
;
A
#
# COMPACT_ATOMS: atom_id res chain seq x y z
N ASP A 1 -33.76 -14.99 16.22
CA ASP A 1 -33.17 -14.93 17.55
C ASP A 1 -32.29 -13.68 17.66
N ASN A 2 -32.54 -12.80 18.62
CA ASN A 2 -31.87 -11.52 18.85
C ASN A 2 -30.32 -11.60 19.10
N LYS A 3 -29.61 -12.43 18.38
CA LYS A 3 -28.15 -12.62 18.50
C LYS A 3 -27.35 -11.92 17.36
N THR A 4 -27.87 -10.79 16.86
CA THR A 4 -27.25 -10.08 15.72
C THR A 4 -25.82 -9.64 16.00
N THR A 5 -25.52 -9.26 17.25
CA THR A 5 -24.15 -8.87 17.66
C THR A 5 -23.20 -10.06 17.65
N GLN A 6 -23.63 -11.22 18.18
CA GLN A 6 -22.82 -12.43 18.14
C GLN A 6 -22.59 -12.91 16.70
N PHE A 7 -23.61 -12.84 15.84
CA PHE A 7 -23.50 -13.16 14.44
C PHE A 7 -22.45 -12.30 13.72
N ARG A 8 -22.47 -10.98 13.96
CA ARG A 8 -21.47 -10.06 13.39
C ARG A 8 -20.07 -10.40 13.88
N HIS A 9 -19.89 -10.69 15.16
CA HIS A 9 -18.59 -11.11 15.69
C HIS A 9 -18.08 -12.40 15.02
N VAL A 10 -18.94 -13.42 14.87
CA VAL A 10 -18.58 -14.66 14.17
C VAL A 10 -18.20 -14.38 12.71
N GLN A 11 -18.96 -13.55 12.05
CA GLN A 11 -18.67 -13.17 10.66
C GLN A 11 -17.29 -12.51 10.54
N GLN A 12 -16.98 -11.53 11.41
CA GLN A 12 -15.66 -10.85 11.42
C GLN A 12 -14.52 -11.83 11.73
N LEU A 13 -14.73 -12.73 12.72
CA LEU A 13 -13.76 -13.77 13.05
C LEU A 13 -13.48 -14.69 11.86
N THR A 14 -14.54 -15.12 11.19
CA THR A 14 -14.46 -16.02 10.04
C THR A 14 -13.65 -15.41 8.91
N TYR A 15 -13.90 -14.15 8.55
CA TYR A 15 -13.15 -13.46 7.50
C TYR A 15 -11.67 -13.33 7.85
N SER A 16 -11.35 -12.90 9.07
CA SER A 16 -9.96 -12.81 9.51
C SER A 16 -9.24 -14.16 9.46
N LEU A 17 -9.92 -15.23 9.86
CA LEU A 17 -9.36 -16.58 9.84
C LEU A 17 -9.18 -17.13 8.42
N ILE A 18 -10.08 -16.82 7.49
CA ILE A 18 -9.94 -17.17 6.07
C ILE A 18 -8.71 -16.48 5.47
N GLU A 19 -8.56 -15.17 5.71
CA GLU A 19 -7.40 -14.40 5.26
C GLU A 19 -6.09 -15.01 5.78
N TRP A 20 -5.99 -15.21 7.10
CA TRP A 20 -4.78 -15.75 7.72
C TRP A 20 -4.48 -17.18 7.31
N ARG A 21 -5.51 -18.01 7.13
CA ARG A 21 -5.35 -19.36 6.59
C ARG A 21 -4.72 -19.32 5.20
N SER A 22 -5.20 -18.43 4.34
CA SER A 22 -4.66 -18.27 2.99
C SER A 22 -3.19 -17.85 3.03
N GLN A 23 -2.82 -16.90 3.90
CA GLN A 23 -1.44 -16.46 4.10
C GLN A 23 -0.52 -17.60 4.56
N ILE A 24 -0.99 -18.44 5.51
CA ILE A 24 -0.21 -19.57 6.00
C ILE A 24 0.00 -20.62 4.92
N LEU A 25 -1.04 -20.93 4.14
CA LEU A 25 -0.99 -21.96 3.10
C LEU A 25 -0.16 -21.57 1.88
N SER A 26 0.07 -20.28 1.64
CA SER A 26 0.90 -19.79 0.53
C SER A 26 2.35 -20.25 0.62
N GLY A 27 2.86 -20.48 1.84
CA GLY A 27 4.25 -20.83 2.07
C GLY A 27 5.26 -19.72 1.77
N THR A 28 4.79 -18.48 1.52
CA THR A 28 5.64 -17.34 1.14
C THR A 28 6.13 -16.50 2.32
N LEU A 29 5.58 -16.73 3.51
CA LEU A 29 5.91 -15.95 4.71
C LEU A 29 7.29 -16.35 5.28
N PRO A 30 8.09 -15.37 5.74
CA PRO A 30 9.26 -15.63 6.56
C PRO A 30 8.91 -16.41 7.82
N LYS A 31 9.86 -17.21 8.34
CA LYS A 31 9.61 -18.09 9.51
C LYS A 31 9.08 -17.33 10.72
N ASP A 32 9.60 -16.15 10.99
CA ASP A 32 9.20 -15.34 12.14
C ASP A 32 7.78 -14.79 11.97
N GLU A 33 7.46 -14.26 10.78
CA GLU A 33 6.12 -13.79 10.45
C GLU A 33 5.09 -14.92 10.46
N LEU A 34 5.48 -16.11 10.00
CA LEU A 34 4.64 -17.30 10.04
C LEU A 34 4.34 -17.73 11.49
N ALA A 35 5.34 -17.69 12.37
CA ALA A 35 5.16 -18.03 13.79
C ALA A 35 4.24 -17.02 14.49
N GLU A 36 4.42 -15.73 14.22
CA GLU A 36 3.55 -14.66 14.72
C GLU A 36 2.11 -14.80 14.22
N LEU A 37 1.94 -15.09 12.93
CA LEU A 37 0.62 -15.28 12.33
C LEU A 37 -0.11 -16.49 12.92
N LYS A 38 0.60 -17.62 13.14
CA LYS A 38 0.03 -18.78 13.81
C LYS A 38 -0.45 -18.43 15.23
N LYS A 39 0.32 -17.64 15.99
CA LYS A 39 -0.11 -17.15 17.32
C LYS A 39 -1.36 -16.27 17.22
N LYS A 40 -1.47 -15.39 16.24
CA LYS A 40 -2.66 -14.57 16.00
C LYS A 40 -3.88 -15.40 15.66
N VAL A 41 -3.73 -16.44 14.83
CA VAL A 41 -4.81 -17.39 14.49
C VAL A 41 -5.34 -18.10 15.72
N THR A 42 -4.45 -18.70 16.52
CA THR A 42 -4.85 -19.39 17.75
C THR A 42 -5.56 -18.46 18.73
N ALA A 43 -5.01 -17.26 18.94
CA ALA A 43 -5.62 -16.25 19.80
C ALA A 43 -7.03 -15.85 19.32
N LYS A 44 -7.22 -15.73 18.00
CA LYS A 44 -8.51 -15.35 17.42
C LYS A 44 -9.56 -16.45 17.55
N ILE A 45 -9.15 -17.71 17.42
CA ILE A 45 -10.03 -18.89 17.66
C ILE A 45 -10.46 -18.92 19.12
N ASP A 46 -9.51 -18.79 20.06
CA ASP A 46 -9.79 -18.83 21.50
C ASP A 46 -10.71 -17.68 21.93
N TYR A 47 -10.51 -16.48 21.36
CA TYR A 47 -11.41 -15.35 21.53
C TYR A 47 -12.84 -15.65 21.03
N GLY A 48 -12.97 -16.26 19.85
CA GLY A 48 -14.25 -16.69 19.30
C GLY A 48 -14.96 -17.70 20.18
N ASN A 49 -14.24 -18.71 20.66
CA ASN A 49 -14.77 -19.71 21.56
C ASN A 49 -15.27 -19.08 22.87
N ARG A 50 -14.53 -18.12 23.42
CA ARG A 50 -14.94 -17.41 24.64
C ARG A 50 -16.23 -16.59 24.45
N ILE A 51 -16.35 -15.86 23.35
CA ILE A 51 -17.55 -15.06 23.07
C ILE A 51 -18.78 -15.95 22.84
N LEU A 52 -18.60 -17.08 22.21
CA LEU A 52 -19.68 -18.02 21.91
C LEU A 52 -20.04 -18.92 23.09
N GLY A 53 -19.26 -18.88 24.17
CA GLY A 53 -19.44 -19.75 25.32
C GLY A 53 -19.09 -21.21 24.99
N LEU A 54 -18.18 -21.43 24.05
CA LEU A 54 -17.65 -22.74 23.70
C LEU A 54 -16.47 -23.11 24.59
N ASP A 55 -16.12 -24.41 24.62
CA ASP A 55 -14.98 -24.88 25.36
C ASP A 55 -13.66 -24.30 24.87
N LEU A 56 -12.80 -23.98 25.83
CA LEU A 56 -11.47 -23.46 25.53
C LEU A 56 -10.53 -24.63 25.16
N VAL A 57 -9.79 -24.43 24.07
CA VAL A 57 -8.71 -25.35 23.70
C VAL A 57 -7.45 -24.96 24.46
N VAL A 58 -6.99 -25.84 25.37
CA VAL A 58 -5.79 -25.59 26.17
C VAL A 58 -4.55 -25.97 25.37
N ARG A 59 -3.58 -25.06 25.35
CA ARG A 59 -2.35 -25.18 24.56
C ARG A 59 -1.13 -24.95 25.45
N ASP A 60 -0.01 -25.53 25.03
CA ASP A 60 1.30 -25.20 25.59
C ASP A 60 1.81 -23.82 25.13
N ASP A 61 2.98 -23.40 25.64
CA ASP A 61 3.60 -22.14 25.25
C ASP A 61 4.05 -22.11 23.77
N ASN A 62 4.14 -23.26 23.11
CA ASN A 62 4.46 -23.40 21.70
C ASN A 62 3.20 -23.40 20.81
N GLY A 63 2.01 -23.39 21.41
CA GLY A 63 0.73 -23.39 20.71
C GLY A 63 0.20 -24.79 20.36
N ASN A 64 0.82 -25.86 20.82
CA ASN A 64 0.31 -27.24 20.64
C ASN A 64 -0.84 -27.51 21.61
N ILE A 65 -1.82 -28.27 21.16
CA ILE A 65 -2.96 -28.68 22.00
C ILE A 65 -2.43 -29.68 23.02
N LEU A 66 -2.77 -29.48 24.30
CA LEU A 66 -2.44 -30.40 25.38
C LEU A 66 -3.44 -31.54 25.41
N ASP A 67 -2.92 -32.79 25.44
CA ASP A 67 -3.74 -33.98 25.59
C ASP A 67 -4.12 -34.14 27.07
N PRO A 68 -5.43 -34.19 27.40
CA PRO A 68 -5.88 -34.34 28.77
C PRO A 68 -5.53 -35.72 29.38
N ASP A 69 -5.31 -36.74 28.55
CA ASP A 69 -4.97 -38.07 29.01
C ASP A 69 -3.49 -38.23 29.35
N GLU A 70 -2.62 -37.45 28.68
CA GLU A 70 -1.17 -37.46 28.89
C GLU A 70 -0.68 -36.39 29.88
N THR A 71 -1.51 -35.37 30.16
CA THR A 71 -1.13 -34.21 30.97
C THR A 71 -1.73 -34.30 32.38
N SER A 72 -0.93 -33.98 33.42
CA SER A 72 -1.46 -33.98 34.77
C SER A 72 -2.58 -32.94 34.96
N THR A 73 -3.61 -33.30 35.74
CA THR A 73 -4.78 -32.45 36.00
C THR A 73 -4.40 -31.06 36.54
N ILE A 74 -3.36 -31.01 37.37
CA ILE A 74 -2.86 -29.73 37.94
C ILE A 74 -2.22 -28.87 36.87
N SER A 75 -1.46 -29.45 35.95
CA SER A 75 -0.83 -28.73 34.84
C SER A 75 -1.87 -28.23 33.84
N LEU A 76 -2.89 -29.04 33.53
CA LEU A 76 -4.03 -28.63 32.70
C LEU A 76 -4.79 -27.45 33.30
N PHE A 77 -5.09 -27.54 34.63
CA PHE A 77 -5.79 -26.46 35.32
C PHE A 77 -5.00 -25.14 35.29
N LYS A 78 -3.70 -25.19 35.58
CA LYS A 78 -2.82 -23.99 35.50
C LYS A 78 -2.74 -23.43 34.08
N ALA A 79 -2.60 -24.30 33.10
CA ALA A 79 -2.56 -23.87 31.69
C ALA A 79 -3.89 -23.22 31.24
N HIS A 80 -5.02 -23.80 31.66
CA HIS A 80 -6.35 -23.25 31.39
C HIS A 80 -6.57 -21.92 32.10
N GLU A 81 -6.16 -21.74 33.34
CA GLU A 81 -6.25 -20.49 34.08
C GLU A 81 -5.40 -19.41 33.42
N THR A 82 -4.17 -19.74 33.03
CA THR A 82 -3.27 -18.82 32.34
C THR A 82 -3.82 -18.43 30.97
N ALA A 83 -4.33 -19.39 30.20
CA ALA A 83 -4.95 -19.12 28.91
C ALA A 83 -6.18 -18.22 29.04
N SER A 84 -7.04 -18.48 30.03
CA SER A 84 -8.24 -17.67 30.30
C SER A 84 -7.87 -16.22 30.64
N LYS A 85 -6.89 -16.00 31.50
CA LYS A 85 -6.41 -14.64 31.85
C LYS A 85 -5.88 -13.89 30.64
N ARG A 86 -5.03 -14.53 29.82
CA ARG A 86 -4.48 -13.94 28.59
C ARG A 86 -5.58 -13.57 27.58
N ILE A 87 -6.62 -14.39 27.48
CA ILE A 87 -7.76 -14.12 26.60
C ILE A 87 -8.57 -12.94 27.12
N ASP A 88 -8.86 -12.91 28.43
CA ASP A 88 -9.63 -11.83 29.03
C ASP A 88 -8.88 -10.47 28.95
N GLU A 89 -7.56 -10.47 29.14
CA GLU A 89 -6.70 -9.28 28.94
C GLU A 89 -6.78 -8.77 27.50
N ARG A 90 -6.66 -9.65 26.50
CA ARG A 90 -6.79 -9.27 25.09
C ARG A 90 -8.18 -8.76 24.73
N ILE A 91 -9.22 -9.36 25.27
CA ILE A 91 -10.59 -8.90 25.09
C ILE A 91 -10.75 -7.47 25.64
N GLN A 92 -10.12 -7.18 26.77
CA GLN A 92 -10.13 -5.84 27.35
C GLN A 92 -9.35 -4.84 26.52
N GLU A 93 -8.17 -5.24 26.01
CA GLU A 93 -7.38 -4.41 25.10
C GLU A 93 -8.13 -4.12 23.79
N GLU A 94 -8.73 -5.14 23.16
CA GLU A 94 -9.54 -4.95 21.94
C GLU A 94 -10.78 -4.07 22.19
N LYS A 95 -11.45 -4.24 23.33
CA LYS A 95 -12.58 -3.37 23.71
C LYS A 95 -12.17 -1.91 23.93
N SER A 96 -11.01 -1.68 24.56
CA SER A 96 -10.50 -0.33 24.76
C SER A 96 -10.07 0.30 23.43
N LEU A 97 -9.52 -0.46 22.49
CA LEU A 97 -9.22 -0.03 21.13
C LEU A 97 -10.51 0.27 20.34
N GLN A 98 -11.54 -0.57 20.45
CA GLN A 98 -12.84 -0.34 19.81
C GLN A 98 -13.55 0.90 20.39
N GLN A 99 -13.54 1.07 21.71
CA GLN A 99 -14.08 2.27 22.35
C GLN A 99 -13.36 3.55 21.92
N ASN A 100 -12.04 3.48 21.73
CA ASN A 100 -11.27 4.60 21.19
C ASN A 100 -11.61 4.88 19.71
N LEU A 101 -11.97 3.87 18.93
CA LEU A 101 -12.44 4.01 17.55
C LEU A 101 -13.90 4.54 17.50
N GLU A 102 -14.78 4.07 18.39
CA GLU A 102 -16.17 4.53 18.50
C GLU A 102 -16.26 5.98 19.00
N LEU A 103 -15.42 6.38 19.94
CA LEU A 103 -15.29 7.77 20.39
C LEU A 103 -14.83 8.72 19.26
N ARG A 104 -14.24 8.18 18.18
CA ARG A 104 -13.85 8.95 16.99
C ARG A 104 -14.97 9.09 15.95
N GLY A 105 -16.19 8.64 16.23
CA GLY A 105 -17.37 8.92 15.41
C GLY A 105 -17.52 8.04 14.16
N GLN A 106 -17.07 6.78 14.18
CA GLN A 106 -17.11 5.89 13.01
C GLN A 106 -17.94 4.62 13.21
N PRO A 107 -19.28 4.66 13.05
CA PRO A 107 -20.11 3.45 13.13
C PRO A 107 -20.00 2.53 11.90
N ILE A 108 -19.39 2.97 10.80
CA ILE A 108 -19.44 2.28 9.49
C ILE A 108 -18.43 1.14 9.39
N PHE A 109 -17.32 1.20 10.12
CA PHE A 109 -16.21 0.26 9.99
C PHE A 109 -16.44 -1.14 10.58
N ASN A 110 -17.51 -1.36 11.32
CA ASN A 110 -17.77 -2.65 11.97
C ASN A 110 -18.43 -3.72 11.09
N THR A 111 -18.81 -3.41 9.85
CA THR A 111 -19.57 -4.32 8.99
C THR A 111 -18.89 -4.74 7.70
N THR A 112 -17.87 -4.03 7.30
CA THR A 112 -17.11 -4.31 6.06
C THR A 112 -15.68 -4.71 6.39
N HIS A 113 -15.15 -5.69 5.66
CA HIS A 113 -13.81 -6.24 5.88
C HIS A 113 -12.80 -5.77 4.85
N THR A 114 -13.30 -5.26 3.75
CA THR A 114 -12.53 -4.76 2.61
C THR A 114 -12.90 -3.32 2.37
N TYR A 115 -11.91 -2.52 2.05
CA TYR A 115 -12.04 -1.08 1.79
C TYR A 115 -11.33 -0.72 0.50
N SER A 116 -11.77 0.36 -0.09
CA SER A 116 -11.19 0.93 -1.29
C SER A 116 -10.93 2.41 -1.09
N LEU A 117 -9.74 2.88 -1.43
CA LEU A 117 -9.42 4.30 -1.40
C LEU A 117 -9.62 4.89 -2.79
N TYR A 118 -10.60 5.75 -2.93
CA TYR A 118 -10.84 6.52 -4.14
C TYR A 118 -9.90 7.72 -4.19
N VAL A 119 -9.28 7.93 -5.34
CA VAL A 119 -8.38 9.06 -5.63
C VAL A 119 -8.85 9.74 -6.90
N ASN A 120 -9.14 11.02 -6.83
CA ASN A 120 -9.41 11.85 -7.99
C ASN A 120 -8.27 12.84 -8.19
N PHE A 121 -7.50 12.63 -9.22
CA PHE A 121 -6.40 13.51 -9.61
C PHE A 121 -6.95 14.74 -10.33
N LYS A 122 -6.71 15.90 -9.78
CA LYS A 122 -7.26 17.17 -10.29
C LYS A 122 -6.30 17.95 -11.16
N ASN A 123 -5.06 18.08 -10.74
CA ASN A 123 -4.08 18.87 -11.45
C ASN A 123 -2.63 18.54 -11.06
N PHE A 124 -1.72 18.83 -11.96
CA PHE A 124 -0.29 18.74 -11.72
C PHE A 124 0.41 20.02 -12.15
N VAL A 125 1.01 20.72 -11.21
CA VAL A 125 1.76 21.95 -11.45
C VAL A 125 3.24 21.66 -11.40
N CYS A 126 3.91 21.76 -12.55
CA CYS A 126 5.32 21.43 -12.66
C CYS A 126 5.98 22.17 -13.83
N ASN A 127 7.20 22.62 -13.61
CA ASN A 127 8.05 23.24 -14.63
C ASN A 127 9.01 22.23 -15.29
N ILE A 128 8.49 21.07 -15.67
CA ILE A 128 9.32 19.98 -16.21
C ILE A 128 9.76 20.26 -17.66
N GLY A 129 8.92 20.98 -18.41
CA GLY A 129 9.17 21.32 -19.82
C GLY A 129 9.13 20.15 -20.81
N GLU A 130 8.88 18.96 -20.32
CA GLU A 130 8.76 17.70 -21.07
C GLU A 130 7.55 16.90 -20.56
N ASP A 131 7.24 15.81 -21.25
CA ASP A 131 6.22 14.90 -20.77
C ASP A 131 6.61 14.27 -19.43
N ALA A 132 5.62 13.93 -18.61
CA ALA A 132 5.81 13.29 -17.32
C ALA A 132 4.93 12.05 -17.18
N GLU A 133 5.44 11.08 -16.45
CA GLU A 133 4.68 9.94 -15.91
C GLU A 133 4.61 10.08 -14.40
N LEU A 134 3.39 10.07 -13.87
CA LEU A 134 3.09 10.18 -12.45
C LEU A 134 2.64 8.81 -11.98
N LEU A 135 3.44 8.16 -11.14
CA LEU A 135 3.20 6.84 -10.61
C LEU A 135 2.79 6.97 -9.15
N MET A 136 1.49 6.86 -8.88
CA MET A 136 0.92 6.98 -7.53
C MET A 136 0.69 5.60 -6.93
N SER A 137 1.04 5.44 -5.65
CA SER A 137 0.82 4.21 -4.89
C SER A 137 0.66 4.48 -3.40
N LEU A 138 0.13 3.49 -2.69
CA LEU A 138 0.08 3.48 -1.23
C LEU A 138 1.40 2.91 -0.69
N TYR A 139 1.90 3.52 0.36
CA TYR A 139 3.20 3.21 0.94
C TYR A 139 3.15 3.18 2.46
N ASP A 140 3.78 2.17 3.04
CA ASP A 140 4.00 2.04 4.47
C ASP A 140 5.42 2.52 4.80
N PRO A 141 5.59 3.69 5.45
CA PRO A 141 6.90 4.22 5.77
C PRO A 141 7.62 3.44 6.87
N ASP A 142 6.89 2.84 7.80
CA ASP A 142 7.47 2.10 8.92
C ASP A 142 8.07 0.77 8.44
N LEU A 143 7.41 0.10 7.50
CA LEU A 143 7.92 -1.12 6.88
C LEU A 143 8.79 -0.86 5.64
N SER A 144 8.84 0.39 5.15
CA SER A 144 9.51 0.77 3.89
C SER A 144 9.03 -0.06 2.70
N LYS A 145 7.72 -0.32 2.61
CA LYS A 145 7.11 -1.17 1.59
C LYS A 145 5.97 -0.46 0.86
N PHE A 146 5.86 -0.71 -0.43
CA PHE A 146 4.67 -0.37 -1.20
C PHE A 146 3.53 -1.32 -0.83
N ILE A 147 2.35 -0.76 -0.62
CA ILE A 147 1.13 -1.50 -0.27
C ILE A 147 0.36 -1.87 -1.54
N SER A 148 0.32 -0.96 -2.51
CA SER A 148 -0.49 -1.10 -3.73
C SER A 148 0.32 -1.10 -5.01
N GLU A 149 -0.32 -1.50 -6.09
CA GLU A 149 0.10 -1.23 -7.45
C GLU A 149 0.19 0.28 -7.70
N ASN A 150 0.85 0.66 -8.80
CA ASN A 150 0.93 2.04 -9.24
C ASN A 150 -0.29 2.42 -10.09
N TYR A 151 -0.89 3.55 -9.78
CA TYR A 151 -1.77 4.26 -10.69
C TYR A 151 -0.93 5.22 -11.56
N LEU A 152 -0.96 5.02 -12.86
CA LEU A 152 -0.19 5.81 -13.83
C LEU A 152 -1.04 6.92 -14.45
N VAL A 153 -0.58 8.15 -14.30
CA VAL A 153 -1.10 9.31 -15.04
C VAL A 153 -0.01 9.81 -15.98
N ARG A 154 -0.32 9.91 -17.29
CA ARG A 154 0.57 10.50 -18.27
C ARG A 154 0.21 11.96 -18.49
N TRP A 155 1.19 12.84 -18.25
CA TRP A 155 1.02 14.27 -18.32
C TRP A 155 1.89 14.86 -19.43
N GLY A 156 1.27 15.65 -20.30
CA GLY A 156 1.96 16.27 -21.42
C GLY A 156 2.75 17.53 -21.03
N SER A 157 3.75 17.87 -21.82
CA SER A 157 4.53 19.10 -21.68
C SER A 157 3.69 20.37 -21.84
N ASN A 158 2.49 20.26 -22.44
CA ASN A 158 1.50 21.31 -22.55
C ASN A 158 0.71 21.60 -21.27
N GLY A 159 1.00 20.90 -20.17
CA GLY A 159 0.28 21.04 -18.89
C GLY A 159 -1.08 20.36 -18.83
N MET A 160 -1.33 19.39 -19.69
CA MET A 160 -2.58 18.61 -19.76
C MET A 160 -2.30 17.12 -19.79
N PRO A 161 -3.27 16.27 -19.41
CA PRO A 161 -3.16 14.81 -19.59
C PRO A 161 -2.88 14.50 -21.06
N LYS A 162 -2.03 13.52 -21.31
CA LYS A 162 -1.74 13.04 -22.67
C LYS A 162 -2.96 12.43 -23.33
N GLU A 163 -3.77 11.76 -22.56
CA GLU A 163 -5.02 11.16 -22.99
C GLU A 163 -6.14 12.18 -22.80
N ILE A 164 -6.48 12.93 -23.87
CA ILE A 164 -7.48 14.01 -23.84
C ILE A 164 -8.84 13.47 -23.35
N GLU A 165 -9.16 12.24 -23.64
CA GLU A 165 -10.39 11.55 -23.19
C GLU A 165 -10.48 11.47 -21.66
N LYS A 166 -9.35 11.51 -20.97
CA LYS A 166 -9.25 11.49 -19.50
C LYS A 166 -9.18 12.88 -18.85
N LEU A 167 -9.36 13.96 -19.60
CA LEU A 167 -9.20 15.32 -19.05
C LEU A 167 -10.05 15.57 -17.79
N ASN A 168 -11.24 14.99 -17.73
CA ASN A 168 -12.15 15.09 -16.57
C ASN A 168 -12.31 13.76 -15.81
N ASN A 169 -11.53 12.74 -16.14
CA ASN A 169 -11.68 11.39 -15.60
C ASN A 169 -10.33 10.77 -15.22
N LEU A 170 -9.56 11.49 -14.42
CA LEU A 170 -8.31 11.01 -13.84
C LEU A 170 -8.59 10.43 -12.45
N GLN A 171 -9.41 9.39 -12.42
CA GLN A 171 -9.87 8.74 -11.22
C GLN A 171 -9.25 7.36 -11.11
N ALA A 172 -8.90 6.99 -9.89
CA ALA A 172 -8.41 5.67 -9.56
C ALA A 172 -9.01 5.18 -8.25
N VAL A 173 -9.05 3.89 -8.09
CA VAL A 173 -9.44 3.25 -6.85
C VAL A 173 -8.36 2.26 -6.44
N PHE A 174 -7.84 2.42 -5.22
CA PHE A 174 -6.92 1.47 -4.59
C PHE A 174 -7.75 0.47 -3.82
N THR A 175 -7.81 -0.78 -4.30
CA THR A 175 -8.71 -1.81 -3.79
C THR A 175 -8.00 -2.80 -2.87
N ASP A 176 -8.79 -3.68 -2.27
CA ASP A 176 -8.33 -4.82 -1.46
C ASP A 176 -7.62 -4.39 -0.16
N LEU A 177 -7.93 -3.19 0.35
CA LEU A 177 -7.46 -2.78 1.66
C LEU A 177 -8.25 -3.52 2.74
N SER A 178 -7.54 -4.12 3.68
CA SER A 178 -8.16 -4.85 4.79
C SER A 178 -8.27 -3.99 6.04
N SER A 179 -8.99 -4.49 7.03
CA SER A 179 -9.03 -3.87 8.35
C SER A 179 -7.66 -3.72 8.98
N SER A 180 -6.70 -4.59 8.64
CA SER A 180 -5.31 -4.47 9.08
C SER A 180 -4.59 -3.26 8.48
N ASP A 181 -4.95 -2.86 7.27
CA ASP A 181 -4.39 -1.64 6.67
C ASP A 181 -4.94 -0.37 7.31
N LEU A 182 -6.20 -0.42 7.80
CA LEU A 182 -6.83 0.71 8.48
C LEU A 182 -6.24 1.00 9.87
N ILE A 183 -5.57 0.03 10.49
CA ILE A 183 -4.93 0.18 11.80
C ILE A 183 -3.42 0.44 11.71
N ARG A 184 -2.86 0.56 10.51
CA ARG A 184 -1.44 0.92 10.34
C ARG A 184 -1.14 2.24 11.04
N PRO A 185 -0.02 2.34 11.79
CA PRO A 185 0.37 3.58 12.45
C PRO A 185 0.55 4.73 11.47
N LYS A 186 1.08 4.44 10.28
CA LYS A 186 1.28 5.40 9.20
C LYS A 186 1.00 4.76 7.85
N ILE A 187 0.32 5.51 7.01
CA ILE A 187 0.11 5.18 5.60
C ILE A 187 0.20 6.45 4.77
N SER A 188 0.93 6.39 3.67
CA SER A 188 1.18 7.53 2.82
C SER A 188 0.75 7.26 1.38
N LEU A 189 0.15 8.25 0.74
CA LEU A 189 0.04 8.32 -0.71
C LEU A 189 1.35 8.89 -1.24
N VAL A 190 2.06 8.11 -2.04
CA VAL A 190 3.32 8.53 -2.64
C VAL A 190 3.18 8.63 -4.15
N CYS A 191 3.89 9.56 -4.76
CA CYS A 191 3.93 9.72 -6.19
C CYS A 191 5.39 9.86 -6.66
N GLN A 192 5.81 8.97 -7.54
CA GLN A 192 7.04 9.13 -8.29
C GLN A 192 6.76 9.89 -9.58
N ILE A 193 7.52 10.95 -9.81
CA ILE A 193 7.44 11.76 -11.02
C ILE A 193 8.63 11.42 -11.91
N VAL A 194 8.33 10.86 -13.07
CA VAL A 194 9.31 10.45 -14.08
C VAL A 194 9.19 11.38 -15.28
N ARG A 195 10.27 12.00 -15.65
CA ARG A 195 10.36 12.80 -16.86
C ARG A 195 10.57 11.91 -18.09
N VAL A 196 9.81 12.14 -19.14
CA VAL A 196 9.88 11.42 -20.40
C VAL A 196 10.33 12.38 -21.49
N GLY A 197 11.60 12.32 -21.85
CA GLY A 197 12.19 13.19 -22.82
C GLY A 197 12.77 12.46 -24.03
N HIS A 198 13.25 13.22 -24.99
CA HIS A 198 13.97 12.70 -26.14
C HIS A 198 15.46 12.57 -25.83
N MET A 199 16.07 11.53 -26.36
CA MET A 199 17.52 11.39 -26.31
C MET A 199 18.10 12.02 -27.56
N GLU A 200 18.91 13.07 -27.40
CA GLU A 200 19.72 13.61 -28.49
C GLU A 200 20.87 12.67 -28.78
N LEU A 201 20.87 12.08 -29.95
CA LEU A 201 21.98 11.30 -30.46
C LEU A 201 22.98 12.24 -31.16
N LYS A 202 24.26 12.14 -30.80
CA LYS A 202 25.32 12.75 -31.56
C LYS A 202 25.26 12.20 -33.00
N ASP A 203 25.40 13.05 -33.98
CA ASP A 203 25.49 12.72 -35.42
C ASP A 203 24.18 12.57 -36.19
N GLY A 204 23.19 13.45 -35.97
CA GLY A 204 22.02 13.60 -36.87
C GLY A 204 21.13 12.34 -37.03
N LYS A 205 21.31 11.34 -36.19
CA LYS A 205 20.47 10.13 -36.17
C LYS A 205 19.12 10.42 -35.53
N LYS A 206 18.06 9.87 -36.09
CA LYS A 206 16.68 10.04 -35.63
C LYS A 206 16.59 9.81 -34.11
N HIS A 207 15.90 10.70 -33.41
CA HIS A 207 15.60 10.63 -32.00
C HIS A 207 14.99 9.27 -31.64
N THR A 208 15.55 8.62 -30.63
CA THR A 208 14.95 7.42 -30.05
C THR A 208 13.87 7.82 -29.05
N CYS A 209 12.82 7.00 -28.98
CA CYS A 209 11.66 7.24 -28.12
C CYS A 209 12.05 7.37 -26.64
N GLY A 210 11.48 8.37 -26.01
CA GLY A 210 11.19 8.49 -24.59
C GLY A 210 12.20 7.99 -23.56
N LEU A 211 13.30 8.74 -23.33
CA LEU A 211 14.17 8.46 -22.19
C LEU A 211 13.44 8.81 -20.88
N ARG A 212 13.25 7.83 -20.03
CA ARG A 212 12.66 7.99 -18.69
C ARG A 212 13.74 8.30 -17.66
N ARG A 213 13.54 9.38 -16.91
CA ARG A 213 14.45 9.80 -15.83
C ARG A 213 13.68 10.18 -14.59
N PRO A 214 14.08 9.75 -13.38
CA PRO A 214 13.52 10.25 -12.15
C PRO A 214 13.61 11.78 -12.08
N PHE A 215 12.52 12.43 -11.73
CA PHE A 215 12.46 13.88 -11.64
C PHE A 215 12.14 14.37 -10.23
N GLY A 216 11.17 13.74 -9.57
CA GLY A 216 10.75 14.13 -8.24
C GLY A 216 9.91 13.07 -7.55
N VAL A 217 9.65 13.33 -6.28
CA VAL A 217 8.73 12.54 -5.47
C VAL A 217 7.81 13.44 -4.69
N ALA A 218 6.56 13.03 -4.55
CA ALA A 218 5.57 13.69 -3.70
C ALA A 218 5.07 12.67 -2.68
N VAL A 219 4.83 13.14 -1.45
CA VAL A 219 4.36 12.30 -0.35
C VAL A 219 3.30 13.04 0.44
N MET A 220 2.21 12.36 0.74
CA MET A 220 1.15 12.84 1.62
C MET A 220 0.82 11.78 2.65
N ASP A 221 0.85 12.15 3.92
CA ASP A 221 0.31 11.31 4.98
C ASP A 221 -1.21 11.28 4.86
N ILE A 222 -1.77 10.09 4.66
CA ILE A 222 -3.20 9.86 4.52
C ILE A 222 -3.77 9.07 5.71
N THR A 223 -3.01 8.92 6.77
CA THR A 223 -3.39 8.13 7.95
C THR A 223 -4.72 8.57 8.52
N ASP A 224 -4.96 9.87 8.66
CA ASP A 224 -6.22 10.38 9.20
C ASP A 224 -7.42 10.15 8.27
N ILE A 225 -7.20 10.13 6.95
CA ILE A 225 -8.24 9.80 5.97
C ILE A 225 -8.58 8.31 6.04
N ILE A 226 -7.54 7.45 6.07
CA ILE A 226 -7.72 6.00 6.20
C ILE A 226 -8.35 5.63 7.54
N HIS A 227 -8.04 6.35 8.62
CA HIS A 227 -8.70 6.16 9.92
C HIS A 227 -10.10 6.80 9.98
N GLY A 228 -10.54 7.43 8.86
CA GLY A 228 -11.87 8.06 8.75
C GLY A 228 -12.09 9.23 9.70
N LYS A 229 -11.03 9.86 10.19
CA LYS A 229 -11.12 11.07 11.02
C LYS A 229 -11.55 12.29 10.23
N VAL A 230 -11.43 12.23 8.91
CA VAL A 230 -11.74 13.32 7.99
C VAL A 230 -12.63 12.76 6.89
N ASP A 231 -13.85 13.25 6.79
CA ASP A 231 -14.77 12.97 5.69
C ASP A 231 -14.63 14.11 4.67
N ASP A 232 -13.87 13.88 3.61
CA ASP A 232 -13.43 14.94 2.71
C ASP A 232 -13.78 14.66 1.24
N GLU A 233 -15.07 14.37 0.96
CA GLU A 233 -15.51 14.17 -0.43
C GLU A 233 -15.15 15.32 -1.38
N GLU A 234 -15.11 16.54 -0.88
CA GLU A 234 -14.91 17.75 -1.71
C GLU A 234 -13.56 18.43 -1.50
N LYS A 235 -12.84 18.08 -0.44
CA LYS A 235 -11.58 18.76 -0.13
C LYS A 235 -10.47 18.35 -1.10
N GLN A 236 -9.88 19.34 -1.71
CA GLN A 236 -8.71 19.18 -2.54
C GLN A 236 -7.45 19.33 -1.69
N HIS A 237 -6.58 18.33 -1.78
CA HIS A 237 -5.29 18.33 -1.11
C HIS A 237 -4.20 18.72 -2.10
N PHE A 238 -3.37 19.67 -1.71
CA PHE A 238 -2.15 19.98 -2.44
C PHE A 238 -1.01 19.14 -1.87
N ILE A 239 -0.40 18.30 -2.72
CA ILE A 239 0.75 17.48 -2.36
C ILE A 239 1.98 18.11 -3.00
N PRO A 240 2.83 18.79 -2.23
CA PRO A 240 4.06 19.36 -2.77
C PRO A 240 4.99 18.24 -3.22
N PHE A 241 5.66 18.42 -4.36
CA PHE A 241 6.69 17.47 -4.72
C PHE A 241 8.09 18.05 -4.55
N GLN A 242 9.00 17.18 -4.21
CA GLN A 242 10.41 17.48 -4.09
C GLN A 242 11.15 16.99 -5.32
N GLN A 243 11.83 17.91 -5.98
CA GLN A 243 12.69 17.57 -7.11
C GLN A 243 13.91 16.79 -6.62
N ILE A 244 14.25 15.73 -7.33
CA ILE A 244 15.37 14.87 -7.06
C ILE A 244 16.47 15.13 -8.06
N ALA A 245 17.71 15.27 -7.59
CA ALA A 245 18.88 15.36 -8.46
C ALA A 245 19.73 14.11 -8.30
N MET A 246 20.14 13.52 -9.40
CA MET A 246 21.11 12.42 -9.36
C MET A 246 22.51 12.96 -9.06
N GLU A 247 23.27 12.25 -8.24
CA GLU A 247 24.62 12.66 -7.77
C GLU A 247 25.56 13.00 -8.93
N THR A 248 25.52 12.25 -10.01
CA THR A 248 26.29 12.50 -11.23
C THR A 248 25.98 13.85 -11.90
N TYR A 249 24.71 14.29 -11.81
CA TYR A 249 24.27 15.55 -12.38
C TYR A 249 24.70 16.74 -11.54
N ILE A 250 24.79 16.58 -10.24
CA ILE A 250 25.27 17.61 -9.31
C ILE A 250 26.76 17.84 -9.47
N ARG A 251 27.57 16.79 -9.61
CA ARG A 251 29.01 16.92 -9.81
C ARG A 251 29.35 17.69 -11.09
N GLN A 252 28.55 17.57 -12.13
CA GLN A 252 28.73 18.36 -13.37
C GLN A 252 28.24 19.83 -13.24
N ARG A 253 27.22 20.08 -12.40
CA ARG A 253 26.69 21.44 -12.18
C ARG A 253 27.41 22.23 -11.07
N GLN A 254 28.02 21.60 -10.10
CA GLN A 254 28.82 22.28 -9.06
C GLN A 254 30.01 23.05 -9.63
N LEU A 255 30.42 22.74 -10.86
CA LEU A 255 31.41 23.53 -11.59
C LEU A 255 30.86 24.86 -12.15
N ILE A 256 29.56 25.10 -12.14
CA ILE A 256 28.93 26.18 -12.87
C ILE A 256 28.01 27.09 -12.01
N MET A 257 27.44 26.67 -10.87
CA MET A 257 26.50 27.52 -10.10
C MET A 257 26.40 27.22 -8.59
N SER A 258 26.25 28.31 -7.88
CA SER A 258 25.97 28.62 -6.48
C SER A 258 25.11 27.67 -5.61
N PRO A 259 25.26 27.70 -4.24
CA PRO A 259 24.85 26.69 -3.28
C PRO A 259 23.37 26.72 -2.85
N LEU A 260 22.43 27.04 -3.72
CA LEU A 260 21.01 27.24 -3.38
C LEU A 260 20.05 26.14 -3.88
N ILE A 261 20.53 24.95 -4.21
CA ILE A 261 19.63 23.86 -4.61
C ILE A 261 19.55 22.86 -3.45
N THR A 262 18.54 23.02 -2.60
CA THR A 262 18.06 22.01 -1.67
C THR A 262 17.28 20.93 -2.43
N SER A 263 17.94 20.21 -3.34
CA SER A 263 17.38 19.00 -3.92
C SER A 263 17.97 17.81 -3.19
N HIS A 264 17.13 16.84 -2.82
CA HIS A 264 17.66 15.58 -2.30
C HIS A 264 18.44 14.87 -3.39
N VAL A 265 19.67 14.52 -3.05
CA VAL A 265 20.55 13.78 -3.94
C VAL A 265 20.25 12.29 -3.80
N ILE A 266 19.97 11.64 -4.92
CA ILE A 266 19.87 10.18 -4.96
C ILE A 266 21.26 9.62 -5.30
N GLY A 267 21.74 8.71 -4.45
CA GLY A 267 22.91 7.89 -4.76
C GLY A 267 22.66 6.97 -5.97
N GLU A 268 23.72 6.59 -6.70
CA GLU A 268 23.60 5.76 -7.91
C GLU A 268 22.88 4.42 -7.67
N ASN A 269 22.88 3.90 -6.45
CA ASN A 269 22.27 2.62 -6.05
C ASN A 269 21.23 2.77 -4.94
N GLU A 270 20.70 3.96 -4.73
CA GLU A 270 19.74 4.20 -3.66
C GLU A 270 18.34 3.71 -4.07
N PRO A 271 17.72 2.82 -3.27
CA PRO A 271 16.38 2.34 -3.56
C PRO A 271 15.35 3.47 -3.38
N LEU A 272 14.30 3.43 -4.18
CA LEU A 272 13.22 4.44 -4.16
C LEU A 272 12.56 4.56 -2.77
N THR A 273 12.45 3.47 -2.03
CA THR A 273 11.92 3.46 -0.65
C THR A 273 12.75 4.32 0.30
N SER A 274 14.08 4.30 0.18
CA SER A 274 14.97 5.18 0.94
C SER A 274 14.71 6.66 0.61
N VAL A 275 14.48 6.97 -0.66
CA VAL A 275 14.16 8.34 -1.10
C VAL A 275 12.84 8.81 -0.49
N PHE A 276 11.80 8.01 -0.50
CA PHE A 276 10.53 8.36 0.14
C PHE A 276 10.70 8.58 1.63
N ASN A 277 11.41 7.71 2.32
CA ASN A 277 11.64 7.85 3.76
C ASN A 277 12.42 9.13 4.11
N LYS A 278 13.39 9.53 3.28
CA LYS A 278 14.08 10.82 3.44
C LYS A 278 13.15 12.01 3.27
N VAL A 279 12.25 11.96 2.28
CA VAL A 279 11.27 13.03 2.06
C VAL A 279 10.24 13.09 3.19
N ILE A 280 9.79 11.95 3.70
CA ILE A 280 8.88 11.85 4.85
C ILE A 280 9.52 12.43 6.11
N ALA A 281 10.81 12.17 6.32
CA ALA A 281 11.57 12.69 7.44
C ALA A 281 11.91 14.19 7.35
N ALA A 282 11.85 14.77 6.15
CA ALA A 282 12.14 16.18 5.93
C ALA A 282 11.02 17.07 6.48
N LYS A 283 11.37 18.01 7.37
CA LYS A 283 10.40 18.93 7.99
C LYS A 283 9.82 19.95 7.03
N GLU A 284 10.59 20.32 6.01
CA GLU A 284 10.19 21.33 5.01
C GLU A 284 10.58 20.87 3.61
N VAL A 285 9.65 21.03 2.67
CA VAL A 285 9.85 20.76 1.26
C VAL A 285 9.82 22.07 0.51
N ASN A 286 10.93 22.44 -0.11
CA ASN A 286 10.98 23.62 -0.97
C ASN A 286 10.38 23.31 -2.35
N HIS A 287 9.07 23.36 -2.43
CA HIS A 287 8.31 22.95 -3.62
C HIS A 287 8.13 24.06 -4.67
N LYS A 288 8.43 25.31 -4.35
CA LYS A 288 8.27 26.45 -5.28
C LYS A 288 6.91 26.53 -5.99
N GLY A 289 5.84 26.14 -5.28
CA GLY A 289 4.49 26.09 -5.85
C GLY A 289 4.22 24.87 -6.73
N GLN A 290 5.15 23.94 -6.88
CA GLN A 290 4.99 22.73 -7.68
C GLN A 290 4.40 21.60 -6.85
N GLY A 291 3.44 20.87 -7.38
CA GLY A 291 2.76 19.79 -6.68
C GLY A 291 1.60 19.19 -7.43
N LEU A 292 0.95 18.28 -6.75
CA LEU A 292 -0.22 17.54 -7.21
C LEU A 292 -1.46 18.05 -6.46
N TRP A 293 -2.58 18.13 -7.17
CA TRP A 293 -3.89 18.37 -6.56
C TRP A 293 -4.73 17.10 -6.66
N VAL A 294 -5.18 16.58 -5.52
CA VAL A 294 -5.98 15.35 -5.44
C VAL A 294 -7.13 15.54 -4.46
N SER A 295 -8.22 14.82 -4.67
CA SER A 295 -9.21 14.56 -3.63
C SER A 295 -9.26 13.06 -3.34
N LEU A 296 -9.48 12.71 -2.08
CA LEU A 296 -9.41 11.34 -1.56
C LEU A 296 -10.67 11.00 -0.79
N LYS A 297 -11.12 9.74 -0.91
CA LYS A 297 -12.22 9.22 -0.10
C LYS A 297 -12.03 7.74 0.16
N LEU A 298 -12.16 7.34 1.43
CA LEU A 298 -12.21 5.94 1.80
C LEU A 298 -13.63 5.41 1.61
N LEU A 299 -13.77 4.36 0.82
CA LEU A 299 -15.05 3.71 0.50
C LEU A 299 -15.07 2.31 1.12
N PRO A 300 -16.16 1.93 1.81
CA PRO A 300 -16.30 0.58 2.33
C PRO A 300 -16.67 -0.40 1.21
N GLY A 301 -16.06 -1.56 1.21
CA GLY A 301 -16.34 -2.64 0.27
C GLY A 301 -15.20 -2.96 -0.69
N ASP A 302 -15.35 -4.09 -1.36
CA ASP A 302 -14.53 -4.49 -2.50
C ASP A 302 -14.88 -3.70 -3.76
N LEU A 303 -14.16 -3.94 -4.85
CA LEU A 303 -14.38 -3.22 -6.10
C LEU A 303 -15.81 -3.35 -6.62
N ALA A 304 -16.42 -4.55 -6.58
CA ALA A 304 -17.75 -4.79 -7.08
C ALA A 304 -18.80 -4.04 -6.23
N GLN A 305 -18.65 -4.07 -4.92
CA GLN A 305 -19.51 -3.36 -3.98
C GLN A 305 -19.40 -1.85 -4.17
N VAL A 306 -18.18 -1.32 -4.29
CA VAL A 306 -17.92 0.12 -4.47
C VAL A 306 -18.50 0.60 -5.82
N GLN A 307 -18.34 -0.16 -6.89
CA GLN A 307 -18.95 0.18 -8.20
C GLN A 307 -20.46 0.21 -8.17
N LYS A 308 -21.09 -0.62 -7.33
CA LYS A 308 -22.55 -0.66 -7.16
C LYS A 308 -23.04 0.50 -6.30
N ASP A 309 -22.44 0.70 -5.12
CA ASP A 309 -22.95 1.63 -4.11
C ASP A 309 -22.50 3.08 -4.39
N PHE A 310 -21.34 3.26 -5.04
CA PHE A 310 -20.75 4.56 -5.36
C PHE A 310 -20.53 4.73 -6.88
N SER A 311 -21.52 4.32 -7.68
CA SER A 311 -21.47 4.38 -9.14
C SER A 311 -21.22 5.78 -9.70
N HIS A 312 -21.49 6.82 -8.93
CA HIS A 312 -21.21 8.22 -9.26
C HIS A 312 -19.72 8.60 -9.11
N LEU A 313 -18.94 7.84 -8.34
CA LEU A 313 -17.50 8.04 -8.15
C LEU A 313 -16.66 7.00 -8.90
N VAL A 314 -17.12 5.75 -8.88
CA VAL A 314 -16.35 4.62 -9.43
C VAL A 314 -17.20 3.89 -10.47
N ASP A 315 -16.81 4.03 -11.72
CA ASP A 315 -17.43 3.36 -12.86
C ASP A 315 -16.47 2.34 -13.49
N ARG A 316 -16.88 1.75 -14.63
CA ARG A 316 -16.05 0.78 -15.36
C ARG A 316 -14.80 1.37 -15.99
N SER A 317 -14.74 2.68 -16.16
CA SER A 317 -13.60 3.40 -16.73
C SER A 317 -12.59 3.85 -15.66
N THR A 318 -12.97 3.79 -14.37
CA THR A 318 -12.10 4.15 -13.27
C THR A 318 -10.92 3.17 -13.19
N ALA A 319 -9.71 3.71 -13.14
CA ALA A 319 -8.51 2.89 -13.01
C ALA A 319 -8.49 2.15 -11.67
N VAL A 320 -8.04 0.91 -11.70
CA VAL A 320 -7.95 0.06 -10.51
C VAL A 320 -6.50 -0.22 -10.21
N ALA A 321 -6.07 0.08 -8.99
CA ALA A 321 -4.78 -0.30 -8.44
C ALA A 321 -5.02 -1.24 -7.24
N ARG A 322 -4.55 -2.47 -7.35
CA ARG A 322 -4.79 -3.48 -6.31
C ARG A 322 -3.72 -3.44 -5.24
N LYS A 323 -4.08 -3.85 -4.05
CA LYS A 323 -3.09 -4.12 -3.01
C LYS A 323 -2.13 -5.20 -3.49
N MET A 324 -0.82 -4.96 -3.31
CA MET A 324 0.21 -5.92 -3.67
C MET A 324 0.41 -6.97 -2.58
N GLY A 325 0.98 -8.10 -2.98
CA GLY A 325 1.26 -9.21 -2.10
C GLY A 325 0.10 -10.18 -2.00
N PHE A 326 -0.27 -10.53 -0.80
CA PHE A 326 -1.22 -11.58 -0.53
C PHE A 326 -2.66 -11.13 -0.78
N PRO A 327 -3.49 -11.94 -1.44
CA PRO A 327 -4.90 -11.62 -1.55
C PRO A 327 -5.54 -11.56 -0.17
N GLU A 328 -6.35 -10.54 0.08
CA GLU A 328 -6.92 -10.24 1.38
C GLU A 328 -7.93 -11.29 1.81
N ILE A 329 -9.04 -11.34 1.10
CA ILE A 329 -10.11 -12.28 1.35
C ILE A 329 -10.43 -12.97 0.03
N ILE A 330 -10.32 -14.28 0.00
CA ILE A 330 -10.74 -15.10 -1.13
C ILE A 330 -11.94 -15.90 -0.65
N LEU A 331 -13.10 -15.62 -1.22
CA LEU A 331 -14.31 -16.38 -0.98
C LEU A 331 -14.30 -17.68 -1.80
N PRO A 332 -15.01 -18.72 -1.39
CA PRO A 332 -15.16 -19.93 -2.19
C PRO A 332 -15.71 -19.59 -3.59
N GLY A 333 -14.95 -19.95 -4.62
CA GLY A 333 -15.29 -19.65 -6.02
C GLY A 333 -14.57 -18.43 -6.59
N ASP A 334 -13.93 -17.60 -5.80
CA ASP A 334 -13.11 -16.50 -6.27
C ASP A 334 -11.78 -17.03 -6.81
N VAL A 335 -11.36 -16.49 -7.94
CA VAL A 335 -10.07 -16.81 -8.57
C VAL A 335 -9.31 -15.51 -8.82
N ARG A 336 -8.07 -15.46 -8.32
CA ARG A 336 -7.11 -14.39 -8.63
C ARG A 336 -5.82 -15.01 -9.12
N ASN A 337 -5.39 -14.61 -10.31
CA ASN A 337 -4.17 -15.08 -10.97
C ASN A 337 -3.22 -13.91 -11.19
N ASP A 338 -2.92 -13.16 -10.14
CA ASP A 338 -2.03 -12.00 -10.21
C ASP A 338 -0.56 -12.46 -10.07
N ILE A 339 0.29 -12.00 -10.97
CA ILE A 339 1.74 -12.24 -10.94
C ILE A 339 2.44 -10.89 -10.74
N TYR A 340 3.20 -10.78 -9.66
CA TYR A 340 4.02 -9.62 -9.38
C TYR A 340 5.50 -9.94 -9.61
N VAL A 341 6.14 -9.18 -10.47
CA VAL A 341 7.56 -9.34 -10.78
C VAL A 341 8.30 -8.09 -10.34
N THR A 342 9.29 -8.29 -9.47
CA THR A 342 10.16 -7.21 -9.00
C THR A 342 11.55 -7.37 -9.58
N LEU A 343 12.00 -6.36 -10.33
CA LEU A 343 13.39 -6.28 -10.78
C LEU A 343 14.26 -5.83 -9.60
N VAL A 344 15.08 -6.76 -9.08
CA VAL A 344 15.89 -6.49 -7.89
C VAL A 344 17.20 -5.81 -8.24
N GLN A 345 17.92 -6.35 -9.20
CA GLN A 345 19.17 -5.77 -9.66
C GLN A 345 19.53 -6.28 -11.06
N GLY A 346 20.39 -5.55 -11.76
CA GLY A 346 20.97 -5.95 -13.02
C GLY A 346 22.47 -5.70 -13.03
N GLU A 347 23.24 -6.64 -13.59
CA GLU A 347 24.66 -6.48 -13.84
C GLU A 347 24.88 -6.28 -15.35
N PHE A 348 25.55 -5.20 -15.71
CA PHE A 348 25.80 -4.87 -17.10
C PHE A 348 27.29 -4.69 -17.33
N ASP A 349 27.80 -5.33 -18.35
CA ASP A 349 29.20 -5.15 -18.75
C ASP A 349 29.43 -3.68 -19.14
N LYS A 350 30.31 -3.03 -18.37
CA LYS A 350 30.66 -1.61 -18.57
C LYS A 350 31.54 -1.42 -19.80
N GLY A 351 32.11 -2.49 -20.39
CA GLY A 351 33.04 -2.43 -21.48
C GLY A 351 34.18 -1.46 -21.19
N LYS A 352 34.77 -0.87 -22.24
CA LYS A 352 35.83 0.15 -22.11
C LYS A 352 35.35 1.55 -21.72
N LYS A 353 34.05 1.77 -21.61
CA LYS A 353 33.41 3.08 -21.26
C LYS A 353 32.97 3.08 -19.82
N LYS A 354 33.37 4.10 -19.06
CA LYS A 354 33.12 4.25 -17.62
C LYS A 354 31.66 4.54 -17.22
N THR A 355 30.77 4.86 -18.16
CA THR A 355 29.39 5.20 -17.87
C THR A 355 28.46 4.11 -18.37
N PRO A 356 27.56 3.59 -17.52
CA PRO A 356 26.54 2.66 -17.96
C PRO A 356 25.63 3.31 -19.00
N LYS A 357 25.22 2.55 -20.00
CA LYS A 357 24.20 2.97 -20.96
C LYS A 357 22.83 2.88 -20.32
N ASN A 358 21.86 3.60 -20.89
CA ASN A 358 20.47 3.39 -20.53
C ASN A 358 20.08 1.95 -20.88
N VAL A 359 19.39 1.30 -19.94
CA VAL A 359 18.93 -0.07 -20.08
C VAL A 359 17.42 -0.06 -20.02
N GLU A 360 16.80 -0.68 -20.99
CA GLU A 360 15.36 -0.95 -21.01
C GLU A 360 15.16 -2.45 -20.79
N VAL A 361 14.31 -2.79 -19.83
CA VAL A 361 13.95 -4.17 -19.54
C VAL A 361 12.48 -4.34 -19.86
N THR A 362 12.19 -5.24 -20.79
CA THR A 362 10.81 -5.59 -21.15
C THR A 362 10.51 -6.99 -20.65
N MET A 363 9.38 -7.12 -19.96
CA MET A 363 8.86 -8.41 -19.52
C MET A 363 7.55 -8.68 -20.26
N SER A 364 7.38 -9.88 -20.75
CA SER A 364 6.15 -10.32 -21.43
C SER A 364 5.77 -11.72 -20.93
N VAL A 365 4.47 -11.98 -20.95
CA VAL A 365 3.92 -13.30 -20.66
C VAL A 365 3.52 -13.91 -22.00
N HIS A 366 3.98 -15.13 -22.25
CA HIS A 366 3.64 -15.91 -23.44
C HIS A 366 2.94 -17.20 -23.00
N ASP A 367 2.06 -17.70 -23.82
CA ASP A 367 1.53 -19.05 -23.70
C ASP A 367 2.47 -20.10 -24.30
N GLU A 368 2.08 -21.36 -24.29
CA GLU A 368 2.90 -22.48 -24.81
C GLU A 368 3.16 -22.38 -26.32
N ASP A 369 2.40 -21.57 -27.03
CA ASP A 369 2.52 -21.39 -28.48
C ASP A 369 3.37 -20.16 -28.86
N GLY A 370 3.89 -19.40 -27.88
CA GLY A 370 4.80 -18.25 -28.03
C GLY A 370 4.10 -16.93 -28.16
#